data_a3e0997771db1701ea21663ba5e56c1e
#
_entry.id   a3e0997771db1701ea21663ba5e56c1e
#
_cell.length_a   1.000
_cell.length_b   1.000
_cell.length_c   1.000
_cell.angle_alpha   90.00
_cell.angle_beta   90.00
_cell.angle_gamma   90.00
#
_symmetry.space_group_name_H-M   'P 1'
#
loop_
_entity.id
_entity.type
_entity.pdbx_description
1 polymer ?
#
loop_
_entity_poly.entity_id
_entity_poly.type
_entity_poly.pdbx_seq_one_letter_code
_entity_poly.pdbx_strand_id
1 'polypeptide(L)'
;MNSDLALIEAIIVTNMRPHFLAVSKEEDYINIVISHPSFVRMTMPERIAKVFDLLKVWGEEVLKNNTVVVQAYCADEMEDLFEFWINDDY
;
A
#
# COMPACT_ATOMS: atom_id res chain seq x y z
N MET A 1 0.78 -18.85 -8.07
CA MET A 1 1.37 -17.52 -8.28
C MET A 1 0.24 -16.49 -8.40
N ASN A 2 0.37 -15.38 -7.75
CA ASN A 2 -0.69 -14.37 -7.78
C ASN A 2 -0.29 -13.20 -8.66
N SER A 3 -0.76 -13.21 -9.90
CA SER A 3 -0.46 -12.15 -10.87
C SER A 3 -1.07 -10.81 -10.47
N ASP A 4 -2.13 -10.82 -9.64
CA ASP A 4 -2.74 -9.57 -9.16
C ASP A 4 -1.80 -8.81 -8.24
N LEU A 5 -1.02 -9.51 -7.41
CA LEU A 5 -0.03 -8.87 -6.53
C LEU A 5 1.05 -8.20 -7.37
N ALA A 6 1.55 -8.89 -8.39
CA ALA A 6 2.56 -8.35 -9.28
C ALA A 6 2.04 -7.14 -10.05
N LEU A 7 0.80 -7.19 -10.49
CA LEU A 7 0.17 -6.07 -11.22
C LEU A 7 0.02 -4.85 -10.33
N ILE A 8 -0.48 -5.02 -9.10
CA ILE A 8 -0.60 -3.92 -8.14
C ILE A 8 0.75 -3.28 -7.88
N GLU A 9 1.75 -4.09 -7.62
CA GLU A 9 3.10 -3.61 -7.36
C GLU A 9 3.63 -2.79 -8.54
N ALA A 10 3.49 -3.32 -9.75
CA ALA A 10 3.95 -2.62 -10.95
C ALA A 10 3.24 -1.29 -11.16
N ILE A 11 1.93 -1.24 -10.95
CA ILE A 11 1.14 -0.02 -11.08
C ILE A 11 1.63 1.05 -10.11
N ILE A 12 1.78 0.67 -8.85
CA ILE A 12 2.16 1.63 -7.80
C ILE A 12 3.60 2.10 -8.00
N VAL A 13 4.53 1.19 -8.25
CA VAL A 13 5.94 1.55 -8.44
C VAL A 13 6.11 2.48 -9.65
N THR A 14 5.45 2.16 -10.75
CA THR A 14 5.58 2.95 -11.97
C THR A 14 5.02 4.36 -11.82
N ASN A 15 3.89 4.50 -11.13
CA ASN A 15 3.16 5.76 -11.07
C ASN A 15 3.44 6.61 -9.83
N MET A 16 3.86 6.01 -8.74
CA MET A 16 4.07 6.73 -7.48
C MET A 16 5.51 6.73 -6.98
N ARG A 17 6.30 5.73 -7.34
CA ARG A 17 7.67 5.56 -6.86
C ARG A 17 7.74 5.69 -5.32
N PRO A 18 7.12 4.78 -4.60
CA PRO A 18 7.07 4.87 -3.14
C PRO A 18 8.44 4.63 -2.50
N HIS A 19 8.61 5.14 -1.27
CA HIS A 19 9.79 4.82 -0.45
C HIS A 19 9.77 3.37 -0.01
N PHE A 20 8.59 2.84 0.24
CA PHE A 20 8.40 1.46 0.68
C PHE A 20 7.08 0.95 0.13
N LEU A 21 7.07 -0.29 -0.28
CA LEU A 21 5.86 -0.96 -0.75
C LEU A 21 5.92 -2.44 -0.41
N ALA A 22 4.88 -2.93 0.23
CA ALA A 22 4.68 -4.35 0.44
C ALA A 22 3.26 -4.71 0.04
N VAL A 23 3.13 -5.68 -0.84
CA VAL A 23 1.83 -6.17 -1.30
C VAL A 23 1.77 -7.65 -0.96
N SER A 24 0.75 -8.05 -0.20
CA SER A 24 0.61 -9.44 0.22
C SER A 24 -0.82 -9.92 0.07
N LYS A 25 -0.98 -11.21 -0.19
CA LYS A 25 -2.28 -11.85 -0.25
C LYS A 25 -2.57 -12.47 1.12
N GLU A 26 -3.61 -11.96 1.77
CA GLU A 26 -4.13 -12.53 2.99
C GLU A 26 -5.27 -13.49 2.64
N GLU A 27 -5.88 -14.09 3.64
CA GLU A 27 -6.93 -15.10 3.39
C GLU A 27 -8.10 -14.52 2.60
N ASP A 28 -8.60 -13.36 3.02
CA ASP A 28 -9.81 -12.77 2.44
C ASP A 28 -9.57 -11.46 1.68
N TYR A 29 -8.33 -10.97 1.64
CA TYR A 29 -8.06 -9.67 1.04
C TYR A 29 -6.60 -9.54 0.60
N ILE A 30 -6.33 -8.52 -0.20
CA ILE A 30 -4.97 -8.13 -0.55
C ILE A 30 -4.61 -6.94 0.34
N ASN A 31 -3.46 -7.02 1.01
CA ASN A 31 -2.98 -5.96 1.88
C ASN A 31 -1.86 -5.20 1.19
N ILE A 32 -1.99 -3.87 1.15
CA ILE A 32 -0.98 -2.98 0.58
C ILE A 32 -0.47 -2.08 1.71
N VAL A 33 0.83 -2.15 1.97
CA VAL A 33 1.48 -1.23 2.89
C VAL A 33 2.41 -0.35 2.05
N ILE A 34 2.20 0.95 2.09
CA ILE A 34 2.91 1.89 1.23
C ILE A 34 3.37 3.10 2.02
N SER A 35 4.60 3.56 1.76
CA SER A 35 5.12 4.81 2.27
C SER A 35 5.53 5.71 1.13
N HIS A 36 5.11 6.97 1.17
CA HIS A 36 5.39 7.92 0.11
C HIS A 36 5.60 9.32 0.68
N PRO A 37 6.55 10.10 0.13
CA PRO A 37 6.83 11.45 0.65
C PRO A 37 5.62 12.38 0.61
N SER A 38 4.75 12.26 -0.38
CA SER A 38 3.59 13.13 -0.51
C SER A 38 2.56 12.94 0.62
N PHE A 39 2.64 11.82 1.34
CA PHE A 39 1.66 11.51 2.37
C PHE A 39 1.77 12.38 3.62
N VAL A 40 2.90 13.06 3.81
CA VAL A 40 3.12 13.88 5.00
C VAL A 40 2.08 15.00 5.13
N ARG A 41 1.54 15.49 4.01
CA ARG A 41 0.56 16.57 4.00
C ARG A 41 -0.87 16.09 3.76
N MET A 42 -1.08 14.78 3.81
CA MET A 42 -2.38 14.19 3.51
C MET A 42 -2.94 13.48 4.72
N THR A 43 -4.25 13.55 4.89
CA THR A 43 -4.94 12.74 5.90
C THR A 43 -4.93 11.28 5.47
N MET A 44 -5.18 10.37 6.40
CA MET A 44 -5.24 8.95 6.06
C MET A 44 -6.27 8.63 4.97
N PRO A 45 -7.51 9.15 5.03
CA PRO A 45 -8.47 8.92 3.94
C PRO A 45 -7.98 9.42 2.59
N GLU A 46 -7.29 10.57 2.54
CA GLU A 46 -6.74 11.10 1.30
C GLU A 46 -5.65 10.20 0.72
N ARG A 47 -4.79 9.67 1.59
CA ARG A 47 -3.72 8.74 1.17
C ARG A 47 -4.30 7.47 0.56
N ILE A 48 -5.29 6.90 1.23
CA ILE A 48 -5.95 5.69 0.79
C ILE A 48 -6.67 5.92 -0.53
N ALA A 49 -7.40 7.04 -0.64
CA ALA A 49 -8.10 7.40 -1.87
C ALA A 49 -7.14 7.54 -3.05
N LYS A 50 -5.96 8.13 -2.81
CA LYS A 50 -4.95 8.30 -3.87
C LYS A 50 -4.51 6.96 -4.44
N VAL A 51 -4.27 5.99 -3.59
CA VAL A 51 -3.88 4.64 -4.03
C VAL A 51 -5.02 3.96 -4.77
N PHE A 52 -6.24 4.03 -4.23
CA PHE A 52 -7.40 3.43 -4.90
C PHE A 52 -7.70 4.08 -6.24
N ASP A 53 -7.58 5.39 -6.36
CA ASP A 53 -7.80 6.08 -7.63
C ASP A 53 -6.83 5.59 -8.70
N LEU A 54 -5.58 5.38 -8.31
CA LEU A 54 -4.58 4.84 -9.21
C LEU A 54 -4.95 3.42 -9.67
N LEU A 55 -5.37 2.58 -8.74
CA LEU A 55 -5.78 1.21 -9.05
C LEU A 55 -7.05 1.18 -9.90
N LYS A 56 -7.97 2.10 -9.70
CA LYS A 56 -9.18 2.20 -10.53
C LYS A 56 -8.84 2.47 -12.00
N VAL A 57 -7.84 3.30 -12.23
CA VAL A 57 -7.42 3.66 -13.60
C VAL A 57 -6.68 2.52 -14.27
N TRP A 58 -5.74 1.89 -13.57
CA TRP A 58 -4.80 0.93 -14.17
C TRP A 58 -5.05 -0.52 -13.81
N GLY A 59 -5.85 -0.78 -12.76
CA GLY A 59 -6.07 -2.13 -12.24
C GLY A 59 -7.51 -2.39 -11.83
N GLU A 60 -8.49 -1.91 -12.60
CA GLU A 60 -9.91 -2.06 -12.27
C GLU A 60 -10.31 -3.51 -12.02
N GLU A 61 -9.81 -4.45 -12.83
CA GLU A 61 -10.13 -5.87 -12.68
C GLU A 61 -9.67 -6.41 -11.32
N VAL A 62 -8.52 -5.95 -10.83
CA VAL A 62 -8.04 -6.36 -9.52
C VAL A 62 -9.01 -5.95 -8.43
N LEU A 63 -9.52 -4.72 -8.51
CA LEU A 63 -10.48 -4.21 -7.53
C LEU A 63 -11.83 -4.92 -7.61
N LYS A 64 -12.23 -5.35 -8.80
CA LYS A 64 -13.48 -6.10 -8.97
C LYS A 64 -13.40 -7.49 -8.35
N ASN A 65 -12.24 -8.11 -8.44
CA ASN A 65 -12.07 -9.51 -8.07
C ASN A 65 -11.50 -9.72 -6.67
N ASN A 66 -11.14 -8.65 -5.97
CA ASN A 66 -10.49 -8.75 -4.68
C ASN A 66 -10.96 -7.65 -3.74
N THR A 67 -10.97 -7.96 -2.45
CA THR A 67 -11.02 -6.93 -1.41
C THR A 67 -9.60 -6.44 -1.22
N VAL A 68 -9.41 -5.13 -1.25
CA VAL A 68 -8.08 -4.52 -1.11
C VAL A 68 -8.07 -3.60 0.10
N VAL A 69 -7.08 -3.77 0.96
CA VAL A 69 -6.87 -2.93 2.15
C VAL A 69 -5.56 -2.17 1.96
N VAL A 70 -5.60 -0.87 2.18
CA VAL A 70 -4.43 0.00 2.03
C VAL A 70 -4.05 0.60 3.37
N GLN A 71 -2.77 0.47 3.72
CA GLN A 71 -2.16 1.12 4.88
C GLN A 71 -1.10 2.06 4.34
N ALA A 72 -1.30 3.36 4.49
CA ALA A 72 -0.47 4.39 3.86
C ALA A 72 0.20 5.26 4.92
N TYR A 73 1.52 5.32 4.89
CA TYR A 73 2.32 6.00 5.91
C TYR A 73 3.32 6.95 5.29
N CYS A 74 3.70 7.99 6.04
CA CYS A 74 4.90 8.75 5.69
C CYS A 74 6.12 8.09 6.35
N ALA A 75 7.32 8.53 5.98
CA ALA A 75 8.56 7.88 6.42
C ALA A 75 8.69 7.80 7.95
N ASP A 76 8.35 8.88 8.65
CA ASP A 76 8.47 8.93 10.11
C ASP A 76 7.53 7.91 10.77
N GLU A 77 6.33 7.77 10.25
CA GLU A 77 5.36 6.79 10.76
C GLU A 77 5.85 5.36 10.55
N MET A 78 6.51 5.11 9.41
CA MET A 78 7.07 3.78 9.13
C MET A 78 8.22 3.45 10.10
N GLU A 79 9.07 4.41 10.40
CA GLU A 79 10.15 4.21 11.37
C GLU A 79 9.59 3.84 12.74
N ASP A 80 8.55 4.52 13.19
CA ASP A 80 7.90 4.23 14.46
C ASP A 80 7.34 2.81 14.50
N LEU A 81 6.74 2.37 13.40
CA LEU A 81 6.23 1.01 13.30
C LEU A 81 7.34 -0.03 13.35
N PHE A 82 8.44 0.20 12.64
CA PHE A 82 9.56 -0.72 12.66
C PHE A 82 10.20 -0.81 14.03
N GLU A 83 10.36 0.31 14.72
CA GLU A 83 10.88 0.32 16.09
C GLU A 83 9.97 -0.46 17.03
N PHE A 84 8.66 -0.28 16.89
CA PHE A 84 7.69 -1.02 17.68
C PHE A 84 7.81 -2.51 17.45
N TRP A 85 7.89 -2.93 16.20
CA TRP A 85 8.00 -4.35 15.86
C TRP A 85 9.29 -4.97 16.38
N ILE A 86 10.41 -4.25 16.28
CA ILE A 86 11.70 -4.73 16.79
C ILE A 86 11.65 -4.89 18.30
N ASN A 87 11.09 -3.91 19.00
CA ASN A 87 11.01 -3.94 20.46
C ASN A 87 10.07 -5.00 20.98
N ASP A 88 9.06 -5.35 20.20
CA ASP A 88 8.05 -6.32 20.58
C ASP A 88 8.58 -7.75 20.61
N ASP A 89 9.73 -7.98 20.01
CA ASP A 89 10.39 -9.30 19.96
C ASP A 89 11.10 -9.65 21.28
N TYR A 90 11.12 -8.74 22.21
CA TYR A 90 11.69 -8.98 23.52
C TYR A 90 10.57 -9.22 24.55
#